data_e4eacf24d24329d057282260ffc570bc
#
_entry.id   e4eacf24d24329d057282260ffc570bc
#
_cell.length_a   1.000
_cell.length_b   1.000
_cell.length_c   1.000
_cell.angle_alpha   90.00
_cell.angle_beta   90.00
_cell.angle_gamma   90.00
#
_symmetry.space_group_name_H-M   'P 1'
#
loop_
_entity.id
_entity.type
_entity.pdbx_description
1 polymer ?
#
loop_
_entity_poly.entity_id
_entity_poly.type
_entity_poly.pdbx_seq_one_letter_code
_entity_poly.pdbx_strand_id
1 'polypeptide(L)'
;QLKVFLGWACEKELTTNTKFMKFKKPSSEAFSIALNQEQLDKLFYLDLTENKTHEKSRDLFIIGCSSGFRISDFKEIKPANIQGEFLIKFVNKTREQIKIPLNDYSRGIINKYPQGLPKAPDTINKDLKEIAKKAGFTELIEVTTQPGGKVKKEYIEMYKKISSHCARRTFATQSIARGMAITDIMRMTGHKDTKTFLKYVKNSEPRLKEVMAKAWNTLKMTDQHEEPQI
;
A
#
# COMPACT_ATOMS: atom_id res chain seq x y z
N GLN A 1 -23.99 7.67 -2.81
CA GLN A 1 -24.61 8.74 -3.62
C GLN A 1 -26.10 8.88 -3.32
N LEU A 2 -26.92 7.79 -3.38
CA LEU A 2 -28.37 7.87 -3.18
C LEU A 2 -28.77 8.48 -1.82
N LYS A 3 -28.11 8.11 -0.71
CA LYS A 3 -28.37 8.71 0.61
C LYS A 3 -28.04 10.20 0.68
N VAL A 4 -26.99 10.62 0.00
CA VAL A 4 -26.58 12.04 -0.06
C VAL A 4 -27.62 12.84 -0.82
N PHE A 5 -28.08 12.31 -1.97
CA PHE A 5 -29.13 12.93 -2.77
C PHE A 5 -30.47 13.03 -1.98
N LEU A 6 -30.89 11.93 -1.35
CA LEU A 6 -32.13 11.92 -0.56
C LEU A 6 -32.03 12.80 0.70
N GLY A 7 -30.84 12.90 1.33
CA GLY A 7 -30.59 13.86 2.40
C GLY A 7 -30.75 15.30 1.93
N TRP A 8 -30.13 15.65 0.80
CA TRP A 8 -30.30 16.96 0.17
C TRP A 8 -31.78 17.24 -0.19
N ALA A 9 -32.52 16.24 -0.73
CA ALA A 9 -33.93 16.40 -1.03
C ALA A 9 -34.80 16.69 0.22
N CYS A 10 -34.47 16.06 1.35
CA CYS A 10 -35.11 16.39 2.64
C CYS A 10 -34.77 17.81 3.12
N GLU A 11 -33.49 18.23 3.02
CA GLU A 11 -33.05 19.59 3.37
C GLU A 11 -33.73 20.67 2.50
N LYS A 12 -34.10 20.32 1.25
CA LYS A 12 -34.83 21.17 0.32
C LYS A 12 -36.35 21.02 0.42
N GLU A 13 -36.85 20.32 1.41
CA GLU A 13 -38.29 20.07 1.64
C GLU A 13 -39.02 19.38 0.46
N LEU A 14 -38.26 18.75 -0.47
CA LEU A 14 -38.80 18.02 -1.62
C LEU A 14 -39.40 16.68 -1.21
N THR A 15 -39.05 16.16 -0.03
CA THR A 15 -39.61 14.94 0.55
C THR A 15 -39.45 14.95 2.08
N THR A 16 -40.41 14.38 2.77
CA THR A 16 -40.36 14.15 4.23
C THR A 16 -39.96 12.71 4.57
N ASN A 17 -39.75 11.86 3.57
CA ASN A 17 -39.44 10.44 3.78
C ASN A 17 -37.99 10.24 4.19
N THR A 18 -37.76 9.99 5.48
CA THR A 18 -36.42 9.73 6.08
C THR A 18 -36.09 8.24 6.18
N LYS A 19 -36.92 7.31 5.69
CA LYS A 19 -36.71 5.84 5.80
C LYS A 19 -35.37 5.40 5.18
N PHE A 20 -34.86 6.10 4.16
CA PHE A 20 -33.57 5.84 3.54
C PHE A 20 -32.39 5.97 4.52
N MET A 21 -32.53 6.73 5.61
CA MET A 21 -31.49 6.86 6.64
C MET A 21 -31.19 5.52 7.33
N LYS A 22 -32.22 4.67 7.49
CA LYS A 22 -32.10 3.33 8.08
C LYS A 22 -31.41 2.31 7.18
N PHE A 23 -31.30 2.58 5.88
CA PHE A 23 -30.61 1.68 4.95
C PHE A 23 -29.12 1.60 5.29
N LYS A 24 -28.65 0.43 5.68
CA LYS A 24 -27.22 0.15 5.87
C LYS A 24 -26.64 -0.38 4.58
N LYS A 25 -25.67 0.35 4.01
CA LYS A 25 -24.94 -0.14 2.84
C LYS A 25 -24.20 -1.42 3.25
N PRO A 26 -24.41 -2.55 2.57
CA PRO A 26 -23.58 -3.72 2.78
C PRO A 26 -22.12 -3.35 2.50
N SER A 27 -21.23 -3.60 3.44
CA SER A 27 -19.80 -3.42 3.25
C SER A 27 -19.15 -4.79 3.23
N SER A 28 -18.58 -5.17 2.11
CA SER A 28 -17.62 -6.25 2.04
C SER A 28 -16.22 -5.67 2.13
N GLU A 29 -15.32 -6.31 2.86
CA GLU A 29 -13.91 -5.96 2.79
C GLU A 29 -13.44 -6.26 1.35
N ALA A 30 -12.99 -5.23 0.65
CA ALA A 30 -12.40 -5.42 -0.67
C ALA A 30 -11.08 -6.19 -0.50
N PHE A 31 -10.97 -7.31 -1.19
CA PHE A 31 -9.70 -8.03 -1.28
C PHE A 31 -8.64 -7.13 -1.89
N SER A 32 -7.50 -7.02 -1.26
CA SER A 32 -6.37 -6.26 -1.80
C SER A 32 -5.04 -6.88 -1.38
N ILE A 33 -4.07 -6.77 -2.27
CA ILE A 33 -2.74 -7.38 -2.18
C ILE A 33 -1.75 -6.35 -1.64
N ALA A 34 -0.78 -6.84 -0.86
CA ALA A 34 0.48 -6.18 -0.58
C ALA A 34 1.60 -7.06 -1.14
N LEU A 35 2.58 -6.46 -1.79
CA LEU A 35 3.76 -7.17 -2.27
C LEU A 35 4.71 -7.46 -1.12
N ASN A 36 5.35 -8.63 -1.15
CA ASN A 36 6.48 -8.93 -0.30
C ASN A 36 7.77 -8.30 -0.86
N GLN A 37 8.89 -8.45 -0.14
CA GLN A 37 10.17 -7.88 -0.54
C GLN A 37 10.64 -8.41 -1.90
N GLU A 38 10.63 -9.72 -2.10
CA GLU A 38 11.05 -10.38 -3.32
C GLU A 38 10.24 -9.92 -4.55
N GLN A 39 8.91 -9.79 -4.38
CA GLN A 39 8.03 -9.31 -5.43
C GLN A 39 8.30 -7.84 -5.78
N LEU A 40 8.59 -7.02 -4.77
CA LEU A 40 8.95 -5.61 -5.00
C LEU A 40 10.28 -5.49 -5.75
N ASP A 41 11.28 -6.29 -5.38
CA ASP A 41 12.58 -6.36 -6.06
C ASP A 41 12.43 -6.83 -7.51
N LYS A 42 11.65 -7.89 -7.75
CA LYS A 42 11.35 -8.37 -9.11
C LYS A 42 10.75 -7.28 -9.99
N LEU A 43 9.85 -6.44 -9.45
CA LEU A 43 9.31 -5.31 -10.20
C LEU A 43 10.34 -4.22 -10.43
N PHE A 44 11.13 -3.88 -9.41
CA PHE A 44 12.11 -2.79 -9.48
C PHE A 44 13.18 -3.07 -10.54
N TYR A 45 13.70 -4.30 -10.59
CA TYR A 45 14.75 -4.71 -11.52
C TYR A 45 14.23 -5.25 -12.86
N LEU A 46 12.90 -5.33 -13.06
CA LEU A 46 12.32 -5.82 -14.31
C LEU A 46 12.73 -4.95 -15.49
N ASP A 47 13.31 -5.57 -16.52
CA ASP A 47 13.61 -4.87 -17.77
C ASP A 47 12.33 -4.56 -18.56
N LEU A 48 12.09 -3.28 -18.76
CA LEU A 48 10.95 -2.71 -19.48
C LEU A 48 11.41 -1.67 -20.53
N THR A 49 12.67 -1.73 -20.95
CA THR A 49 13.27 -0.75 -21.89
C THR A 49 12.54 -0.69 -23.22
N GLU A 50 11.97 -1.81 -23.67
CA GLU A 50 11.17 -1.92 -24.90
C GLU A 50 9.80 -1.23 -24.81
N ASN A 51 9.27 -1.02 -23.61
CA ASN A 51 7.96 -0.41 -23.40
C ASN A 51 8.02 0.74 -22.38
N LYS A 52 8.24 1.94 -22.90
CA LYS A 52 8.37 3.16 -22.08
C LYS A 52 7.14 3.51 -21.27
N THR A 53 5.95 3.08 -21.69
CA THR A 53 4.72 3.29 -20.92
C THR A 53 4.67 2.37 -19.69
N HIS A 54 5.02 1.10 -19.87
CA HIS A 54 5.13 0.15 -18.75
C HIS A 54 6.26 0.57 -17.80
N GLU A 55 7.40 1.01 -18.31
CA GLU A 55 8.50 1.51 -17.50
C GLU A 55 8.04 2.67 -16.59
N LYS A 56 7.36 3.68 -17.15
CA LYS A 56 6.79 4.80 -16.40
C LYS A 56 5.76 4.35 -15.37
N SER A 57 4.87 3.44 -15.74
CA SER A 57 3.84 2.90 -14.83
C SER A 57 4.47 2.13 -13.66
N ARG A 58 5.51 1.31 -13.93
CA ARG A 58 6.29 0.60 -12.92
C ARG A 58 6.99 1.56 -11.98
N ASP A 59 7.70 2.54 -12.50
CA ASP A 59 8.50 3.48 -11.71
C ASP A 59 7.60 4.31 -10.78
N LEU A 60 6.47 4.80 -11.27
CA LEU A 60 5.47 5.48 -10.44
C LEU A 60 4.88 4.56 -9.36
N PHE A 61 4.63 3.29 -9.68
CA PHE A 61 4.15 2.33 -8.72
C PHE A 61 5.18 2.07 -7.61
N ILE A 62 6.45 1.96 -7.94
CA ILE A 62 7.55 1.82 -6.98
C ILE A 62 7.63 3.04 -6.06
N ILE A 63 7.48 4.27 -6.58
CA ILE A 63 7.35 5.47 -5.73
C ILE A 63 6.18 5.35 -4.77
N GLY A 64 5.03 4.85 -5.21
CA GLY A 64 3.90 4.59 -4.34
C GLY A 64 4.19 3.54 -3.26
N CYS A 65 4.92 2.46 -3.61
CA CYS A 65 5.34 1.39 -2.68
C CYS A 65 6.38 1.87 -1.66
N SER A 66 7.19 2.87 -2.00
CA SER A 66 8.26 3.40 -1.15
C SER A 66 7.86 4.62 -0.33
N SER A 67 6.73 5.26 -0.65
CA SER A 67 6.24 6.46 0.04
C SER A 67 4.90 6.27 0.76
N GLY A 68 4.13 5.27 0.38
CA GLY A 68 2.77 5.06 0.88
C GLY A 68 1.75 6.08 0.40
N PHE A 69 2.11 7.00 -0.50
CA PHE A 69 1.16 7.94 -1.09
C PHE A 69 0.06 7.26 -1.90
N ARG A 70 -1.09 7.91 -2.04
CA ARG A 70 -2.14 7.48 -2.98
C ARG A 70 -1.70 7.82 -4.40
N ILE A 71 -2.30 7.15 -5.39
CA ILE A 71 -2.03 7.46 -6.80
C ILE A 71 -2.31 8.94 -7.14
N SER A 72 -3.34 9.54 -6.57
CA SER A 72 -3.61 10.98 -6.70
C SER A 72 -2.44 11.86 -6.26
N ASP A 73 -1.67 11.39 -5.28
CA ASP A 73 -0.60 12.16 -4.67
C ASP A 73 0.76 11.84 -5.34
N PHE A 74 1.09 10.56 -5.56
CA PHE A 74 2.39 10.22 -6.14
C PHE A 74 2.52 10.58 -7.63
N LYS A 75 1.43 10.57 -8.40
CA LYS A 75 1.44 11.00 -9.81
C LYS A 75 1.71 12.50 -10.01
N GLU A 76 1.64 13.28 -8.94
CA GLU A 76 1.82 14.74 -8.95
C GLU A 76 3.11 15.17 -8.22
N ILE A 77 4.04 14.25 -7.95
CA ILE A 77 5.33 14.59 -7.34
C ILE A 77 6.16 15.37 -8.35
N LYS A 78 6.59 16.56 -7.94
CA LYS A 78 7.46 17.47 -8.71
C LYS A 78 8.86 17.50 -8.10
N PRO A 79 9.89 17.94 -8.83
CA PRO A 79 11.24 18.10 -8.27
C PRO A 79 11.27 18.94 -6.98
N ALA A 80 10.46 20.00 -6.89
CA ALA A 80 10.35 20.83 -5.71
C ALA A 80 9.82 20.09 -4.44
N ASN A 81 9.23 18.90 -4.61
CA ASN A 81 8.82 18.08 -3.50
C ASN A 81 9.99 17.28 -2.89
N ILE A 82 11.13 17.20 -3.59
CA ILE A 82 12.32 16.53 -3.10
C ILE A 82 13.21 17.57 -2.43
N GLN A 83 13.40 17.45 -1.13
CA GLN A 83 14.19 18.39 -0.32
C GLN A 83 15.22 17.61 0.50
N GLY A 84 16.45 17.55 -0.01
CA GLY A 84 17.51 16.71 0.55
C GLY A 84 17.07 15.24 0.58
N GLU A 85 17.10 14.65 1.75
CA GLU A 85 16.76 13.24 1.99
C GLU A 85 15.26 12.98 2.13
N PHE A 86 14.39 13.95 1.81
CA PHE A 86 12.97 13.85 2.08
C PHE A 86 12.11 14.16 0.86
N LEU A 87 11.04 13.39 0.73
CA LEU A 87 9.90 13.70 -0.13
C LEU A 87 8.85 14.42 0.72
N ILE A 88 8.57 15.67 0.39
CA ILE A 88 7.64 16.53 1.12
C ILE A 88 6.49 16.91 0.19
N LYS A 89 5.26 16.59 0.60
CA LYS A 89 4.08 16.89 -0.21
C LYS A 89 2.88 17.27 0.66
N PHE A 90 2.16 18.29 0.23
CA PHE A 90 0.84 18.61 0.77
C PHE A 90 -0.19 17.66 0.16
N VAL A 91 -0.88 16.91 1.03
CA VAL A 91 -1.90 15.92 0.64
C VAL A 91 -3.28 16.54 0.77
N ASN A 92 -3.94 16.80 -0.35
CA ASN A 92 -5.23 17.50 -0.39
C ASN A 92 -6.34 16.81 0.41
N LYS A 93 -6.36 15.46 0.43
CA LYS A 93 -7.41 14.69 1.13
C LYS A 93 -7.35 14.85 2.65
N THR A 94 -6.16 14.96 3.23
CA THR A 94 -5.95 15.09 4.68
C THR A 94 -5.71 16.53 5.10
N ARG A 95 -5.41 17.42 4.13
CA ARG A 95 -5.00 18.81 4.32
C ARG A 95 -3.77 18.97 5.21
N GLU A 96 -2.81 18.06 5.04
CA GLU A 96 -1.59 17.99 5.82
C GLU A 96 -0.38 17.92 4.91
N GLN A 97 0.73 18.53 5.36
CA GLN A 97 2.03 18.32 4.76
C GLN A 97 2.62 17.03 5.31
N ILE A 98 2.94 16.10 4.42
CA ILE A 98 3.57 14.82 4.76
C ILE A 98 5.03 14.87 4.34
N LYS A 99 5.91 14.45 5.25
CA LYS A 99 7.35 14.35 5.06
C LYS A 99 7.77 12.89 5.18
N ILE A 100 8.37 12.34 4.14
CA ILE A 100 8.77 10.93 4.06
C ILE A 100 10.25 10.85 3.74
N PRO A 101 11.07 10.16 4.54
CA PRO A 101 12.47 9.89 4.19
C PRO A 101 12.56 9.08 2.89
N LEU A 102 13.49 9.46 2.02
CA LEU A 102 13.78 8.70 0.81
C LEU A 102 14.50 7.40 1.18
N ASN A 103 14.07 6.31 0.59
CA ASN A 103 14.74 5.01 0.64
C ASN A 103 15.38 4.68 -0.72
N ASP A 104 16.11 3.57 -0.82
CA ASP A 104 16.87 3.21 -2.02
C ASP A 104 16.00 3.09 -3.27
N TYR A 105 14.79 2.56 -3.15
CA TYR A 105 13.84 2.49 -4.28
C TYR A 105 13.44 3.87 -4.77
N SER A 106 13.04 4.76 -3.86
CA SER A 106 12.63 6.12 -4.21
C SER A 106 13.80 6.92 -4.77
N ARG A 107 15.02 6.79 -4.20
CA ARG A 107 16.24 7.42 -4.72
C ARG A 107 16.56 6.93 -6.13
N GLY A 108 16.55 5.61 -6.36
CA GLY A 108 16.81 5.02 -7.67
C GLY A 108 15.87 5.56 -8.74
N ILE A 109 14.57 5.65 -8.43
CA ILE A 109 13.60 6.21 -9.38
C ILE A 109 13.77 7.71 -9.57
N ILE A 110 13.96 8.49 -8.49
CA ILE A 110 14.13 9.95 -8.57
C ILE A 110 15.37 10.30 -9.39
N ASN A 111 16.48 9.62 -9.17
CA ASN A 111 17.73 9.82 -9.94
C ASN A 111 17.57 9.52 -11.43
N LYS A 112 16.72 8.58 -11.79
CA LYS A 112 16.37 8.28 -13.18
C LYS A 112 15.59 9.42 -13.86
N TYR A 113 14.88 10.25 -13.09
CA TYR A 113 14.04 11.33 -13.59
C TYR A 113 14.45 12.69 -13.00
N PRO A 114 15.62 13.23 -13.33
CA PRO A 114 16.13 14.48 -12.73
C PRO A 114 15.26 15.70 -13.05
N GLN A 115 14.47 15.66 -14.13
CA GLN A 115 13.52 16.71 -14.50
C GLN A 115 12.14 16.54 -13.84
N GLY A 116 11.97 15.52 -12.99
CA GLY A 116 10.73 15.18 -12.31
C GLY A 116 10.12 13.88 -12.81
N LEU A 117 9.30 13.27 -11.97
CA LEU A 117 8.66 11.99 -12.27
C LEU A 117 7.76 12.10 -13.52
N PRO A 118 7.65 11.02 -14.31
CA PRO A 118 6.84 11.02 -15.52
C PRO A 118 5.35 11.21 -15.19
N LYS A 119 4.61 11.79 -16.13
CA LYS A 119 3.15 11.82 -16.04
C LYS A 119 2.59 10.41 -16.03
N ALA A 120 1.70 10.12 -15.08
CA ALA A 120 1.04 8.81 -15.00
C ALA A 120 0.19 8.56 -16.24
N PRO A 121 0.34 7.42 -16.92
CA PRO A 121 -0.58 7.02 -17.99
C PRO A 121 -1.99 6.78 -17.44
N ASP A 122 -3.00 7.08 -18.25
CA ASP A 122 -4.39 6.76 -17.89
C ASP A 122 -4.62 5.23 -17.77
N THR A 123 -3.78 4.45 -18.45
CA THR A 123 -3.77 2.98 -18.46
C THR A 123 -3.05 2.37 -17.27
N ILE A 124 -2.48 3.15 -16.33
CA ILE A 124 -1.57 2.67 -15.28
C ILE A 124 -2.03 1.37 -14.59
N ASN A 125 -3.32 1.21 -14.28
CA ASN A 125 -3.80 -0.01 -13.64
C ASN A 125 -3.87 -1.21 -14.59
N LYS A 126 -4.00 -1.00 -15.90
CA LYS A 126 -3.89 -2.04 -16.92
C LYS A 126 -2.43 -2.42 -17.09
N ASP A 127 -1.57 -1.43 -17.24
CA ASP A 127 -0.12 -1.62 -17.38
C ASP A 127 0.47 -2.40 -16.22
N LEU A 128 0.09 -2.05 -14.98
CA LEU A 128 0.56 -2.74 -13.77
C LEU A 128 0.20 -4.23 -13.75
N LYS A 129 -0.93 -4.64 -14.31
CA LYS A 129 -1.29 -6.05 -14.44
C LYS A 129 -0.40 -6.77 -15.45
N GLU A 130 -0.15 -6.13 -16.59
CA GLU A 130 0.73 -6.69 -17.63
C GLU A 130 2.17 -6.78 -17.15
N ILE A 131 2.66 -5.75 -16.45
CA ILE A 131 3.98 -5.73 -15.81
C ILE A 131 4.10 -6.84 -14.76
N ALA A 132 3.10 -6.98 -13.88
CA ALA A 132 3.09 -8.03 -12.87
C ALA A 132 3.06 -9.44 -13.48
N LYS A 133 2.33 -9.63 -14.60
CA LYS A 133 2.35 -10.87 -15.36
C LYS A 133 3.74 -11.15 -15.93
N LYS A 134 4.41 -10.13 -16.53
CA LYS A 134 5.78 -10.24 -17.03
C LYS A 134 6.79 -10.53 -15.92
N ALA A 135 6.54 -10.02 -14.69
CA ALA A 135 7.34 -10.32 -13.48
C ALA A 135 7.09 -11.72 -12.90
N GLY A 136 6.18 -12.51 -13.47
CA GLY A 136 5.90 -13.89 -13.06
C GLY A 136 4.91 -14.00 -11.90
N PHE A 137 4.07 -12.99 -11.63
CA PHE A 137 3.05 -13.06 -10.55
C PHE A 137 1.82 -13.85 -11.02
N THR A 138 2.02 -15.11 -11.35
CA THR A 138 1.00 -16.00 -11.92
C THR A 138 0.41 -16.98 -10.91
N GLU A 139 0.90 -16.97 -9.67
CA GLU A 139 0.35 -17.79 -8.59
C GLU A 139 -1.14 -17.52 -8.37
N LEU A 140 -1.89 -18.58 -8.05
CA LEU A 140 -3.30 -18.49 -7.72
C LEU A 140 -3.46 -18.03 -6.27
N ILE A 141 -4.23 -16.98 -6.08
CA ILE A 141 -4.58 -16.43 -4.77
C ILE A 141 -6.08 -16.62 -4.50
N GLU A 142 -6.45 -17.00 -3.29
CA GLU A 142 -7.86 -17.07 -2.88
C GLU A 142 -8.41 -15.66 -2.67
N VAL A 143 -9.46 -15.34 -3.40
CA VAL A 143 -10.18 -14.07 -3.27
C VAL A 143 -11.58 -14.36 -2.73
N THR A 144 -11.83 -13.93 -1.50
CA THR A 144 -13.14 -14.03 -0.87
C THR A 144 -13.93 -12.74 -1.10
N THR A 145 -15.12 -12.86 -1.65
CA THR A 145 -16.08 -11.77 -1.84
C THR A 145 -17.40 -12.10 -1.16
N GLN A 146 -18.24 -11.10 -0.86
CA GLN A 146 -19.53 -11.31 -0.21
C GLN A 146 -20.66 -10.58 -0.96
N PRO A 147 -20.95 -10.93 -2.22
CA PRO A 147 -22.05 -10.34 -2.96
C PRO A 147 -23.38 -10.74 -2.30
N GLY A 148 -24.22 -9.73 -1.96
CA GLY A 148 -25.52 -9.97 -1.32
C GLY A 148 -25.45 -10.72 0.01
N GLY A 149 -24.30 -10.66 0.74
CA GLY A 149 -24.09 -11.36 2.01
C GLY A 149 -23.67 -12.82 1.89
N LYS A 150 -23.62 -13.39 0.69
CA LYS A 150 -23.13 -14.76 0.45
C LYS A 150 -21.63 -14.75 0.22
N VAL A 151 -20.91 -15.62 0.94
CA VAL A 151 -19.47 -15.79 0.78
C VAL A 151 -19.21 -16.52 -0.54
N LYS A 152 -18.43 -15.90 -1.43
CA LYS A 152 -17.94 -16.50 -2.67
C LYS A 152 -16.41 -16.50 -2.63
N LYS A 153 -15.81 -17.67 -2.84
CA LYS A 153 -14.37 -17.86 -2.95
C LYS A 153 -14.00 -18.13 -4.40
N GLU A 154 -13.00 -17.47 -4.90
CA GLU A 154 -12.47 -17.65 -6.25
C GLU A 154 -10.94 -17.71 -6.19
N TYR A 155 -10.33 -18.56 -7.02
CA TYR A 155 -8.88 -18.59 -7.22
C TYR A 155 -8.54 -17.79 -8.47
N ILE A 156 -7.76 -16.74 -8.30
CA ILE A 156 -7.44 -15.79 -9.36
C ILE A 156 -5.93 -15.57 -9.39
N GLU A 157 -5.34 -15.51 -10.57
CA GLU A 157 -3.92 -15.19 -10.72
C GLU A 157 -3.61 -13.82 -10.11
N MET A 158 -2.54 -13.75 -9.34
CA MET A 158 -2.18 -12.58 -8.52
C MET A 158 -2.08 -11.30 -9.35
N TYR A 159 -1.47 -11.35 -10.56
CA TYR A 159 -1.31 -10.17 -11.39
C TYR A 159 -2.64 -9.49 -11.74
N LYS A 160 -3.75 -10.22 -11.84
CA LYS A 160 -5.08 -9.66 -12.14
C LYS A 160 -5.61 -8.74 -11.05
N LYS A 161 -5.07 -8.87 -9.82
CA LYS A 161 -5.45 -8.06 -8.65
C LYS A 161 -4.49 -6.92 -8.36
N ILE A 162 -3.36 -6.83 -9.07
CA ILE A 162 -2.42 -5.71 -8.92
C ILE A 162 -3.06 -4.42 -9.45
N SER A 163 -2.91 -3.37 -8.68
CA SER A 163 -3.39 -2.02 -8.99
C SER A 163 -2.57 -0.97 -8.24
N SER A 164 -2.70 0.28 -8.63
CA SER A 164 -2.04 1.40 -7.95
C SER A 164 -2.35 1.50 -6.44
N HIS A 165 -3.50 0.97 -6.00
CA HIS A 165 -3.84 0.92 -4.58
C HIS A 165 -2.99 -0.08 -3.79
N CYS A 166 -2.48 -1.14 -4.47
CA CYS A 166 -1.56 -2.10 -3.86
C CYS A 166 -0.26 -1.44 -3.39
N ALA A 167 0.19 -0.37 -4.06
CA ALA A 167 1.40 0.35 -3.69
C ALA A 167 1.38 0.84 -2.23
N ARG A 168 0.34 1.58 -1.86
CA ARG A 168 0.19 2.10 -0.49
C ARG A 168 0.05 0.97 0.54
N ARG A 169 -0.61 -0.13 0.17
CA ARG A 169 -0.73 -1.29 1.02
C ARG A 169 0.61 -1.98 1.21
N THR A 170 1.39 -2.12 0.13
CA THR A 170 2.76 -2.64 0.17
C THR A 170 3.62 -1.82 1.12
N PHE A 171 3.61 -0.49 1.01
CA PHE A 171 4.33 0.39 1.94
C PHE A 171 3.96 0.08 3.39
N ALA A 172 2.67 0.12 3.74
CA ALA A 172 2.22 -0.10 5.10
C ALA A 172 2.62 -1.49 5.62
N THR A 173 2.38 -2.55 4.84
CA THR A 173 2.67 -3.93 5.23
C THR A 173 4.19 -4.16 5.40
N GLN A 174 5.00 -3.67 4.46
CA GLN A 174 6.46 -3.81 4.52
C GLN A 174 7.08 -2.99 5.64
N SER A 175 6.60 -1.76 5.88
CA SER A 175 7.06 -0.93 7.01
C SER A 175 6.76 -1.59 8.35
N ILE A 176 5.58 -2.17 8.48
CA ILE A 176 5.20 -2.95 9.66
C ILE A 176 6.11 -4.17 9.82
N ALA A 177 6.33 -4.94 8.77
CA ALA A 177 7.20 -6.13 8.81
C ALA A 177 8.64 -5.77 9.25
N ARG A 178 9.14 -4.60 8.85
CA ARG A 178 10.46 -4.08 9.25
C ARG A 178 10.50 -3.46 10.65
N GLY A 179 9.40 -3.51 11.41
CA GLY A 179 9.35 -3.05 12.81
C GLY A 179 9.11 -1.55 12.97
N MET A 180 8.73 -0.82 11.91
CA MET A 180 8.40 0.60 12.01
C MET A 180 7.14 0.78 12.89
N ALA A 181 7.14 1.80 13.75
CA ALA A 181 6.01 2.09 14.62
C ALA A 181 4.75 2.43 13.79
N ILE A 182 3.60 1.89 14.20
CA ILE A 182 2.32 2.12 13.52
C ILE A 182 1.99 3.62 13.41
N THR A 183 2.30 4.39 14.46
CA THR A 183 2.11 5.84 14.52
C THR A 183 2.89 6.57 13.44
N ASP A 184 4.13 6.16 13.18
CA ASP A 184 4.98 6.77 12.15
C ASP A 184 4.48 6.42 10.75
N ILE A 185 4.08 5.16 10.54
CA ILE A 185 3.50 4.74 9.25
C ILE A 185 2.19 5.49 8.99
N MET A 186 1.34 5.65 10.02
CA MET A 186 0.09 6.41 9.90
C MET A 186 0.36 7.87 9.56
N ARG A 187 1.38 8.50 10.19
CA ARG A 187 1.82 9.87 9.90
C ARG A 187 2.29 10.01 8.45
N MET A 188 3.15 9.09 7.96
CA MET A 188 3.65 9.07 6.57
C MET A 188 2.54 8.81 5.55
N THR A 189 1.57 7.99 5.89
CA THR A 189 0.47 7.67 4.99
C THR A 189 -0.73 8.61 5.12
N GLY A 190 -0.75 9.50 6.13
CA GLY A 190 -1.87 10.40 6.41
C GLY A 190 -3.15 9.65 6.82
N HIS A 191 -3.02 8.60 7.64
CA HIS A 191 -4.18 7.94 8.25
C HIS A 191 -4.49 8.60 9.58
N LYS A 192 -5.73 9.09 9.72
CA LYS A 192 -6.23 9.70 10.97
C LYS A 192 -6.86 8.68 11.91
N ASP A 193 -7.35 7.56 11.38
CA ASP A 193 -8.05 6.53 12.14
C ASP A 193 -7.27 5.21 12.14
N THR A 194 -6.88 4.77 13.33
CA THR A 194 -6.15 3.53 13.56
C THR A 194 -6.96 2.31 13.13
N LYS A 195 -8.28 2.30 13.32
CA LYS A 195 -9.15 1.19 12.92
C LYS A 195 -9.13 0.98 11.40
N THR A 196 -9.13 2.07 10.65
CA THR A 196 -8.98 2.03 9.19
C THR A 196 -7.58 1.56 8.79
N PHE A 197 -6.53 1.98 9.51
CA PHE A 197 -5.16 1.56 9.26
C PHE A 197 -4.93 0.07 9.57
N LEU A 198 -5.49 -0.43 10.67
CA LEU A 198 -5.35 -1.84 11.08
C LEU A 198 -5.88 -2.84 10.04
N LYS A 199 -6.71 -2.42 9.09
CA LYS A 199 -7.09 -3.25 7.94
C LYS A 199 -5.89 -3.66 7.06
N TYR A 200 -4.81 -2.89 7.09
CA TYR A 200 -3.54 -3.23 6.40
C TYR A 200 -2.68 -4.21 7.20
N VAL A 201 -2.92 -4.33 8.50
CA VAL A 201 -2.13 -5.16 9.43
C VAL A 201 -2.62 -6.61 9.50
N LYS A 202 -3.86 -6.86 9.08
CA LYS A 202 -4.44 -8.21 9.09
C LYS A 202 -3.64 -9.12 8.16
N ASN A 203 -3.03 -10.18 8.70
CA ASN A 203 -2.36 -11.32 8.08
C ASN A 203 -0.84 -11.39 8.20
N SER A 204 -0.28 -11.26 9.41
CA SER A 204 1.13 -11.55 9.59
C SER A 204 1.42 -12.39 10.85
N GLU A 205 0.93 -13.66 10.86
CA GLU A 205 1.39 -14.64 11.86
C GLU A 205 2.92 -14.81 11.86
N PRO A 206 3.62 -14.83 10.70
CA PRO A 206 5.09 -14.86 10.68
C PRO A 206 5.71 -13.71 11.47
N ARG A 207 5.09 -12.53 11.42
CA ARG A 207 5.58 -11.35 12.13
C ARG A 207 5.52 -11.49 13.65
N LEU A 208 4.49 -12.12 14.21
CA LEU A 208 4.39 -12.30 15.66
C LEU A 208 5.58 -13.09 16.20
N LYS A 209 6.02 -14.12 15.47
CA LYS A 209 7.22 -14.91 15.82
C LYS A 209 8.48 -14.05 15.76
N GLU A 210 8.67 -13.26 14.70
CA GLU A 210 9.84 -12.38 14.56
C GLU A 210 9.88 -11.26 15.61
N VAL A 211 8.74 -10.62 15.87
CA VAL A 211 8.65 -9.55 16.88
C VAL A 211 8.92 -10.13 18.27
N MET A 212 8.36 -11.30 18.58
CA MET A 212 8.62 -11.99 19.84
C MET A 212 10.10 -12.35 19.98
N ALA A 213 10.71 -12.91 18.93
CA ALA A 213 12.13 -13.25 18.92
C ALA A 213 13.01 -12.00 19.10
N LYS A 214 12.72 -10.90 18.42
CA LYS A 214 13.46 -9.63 18.57
C LYS A 214 13.29 -8.99 19.95
N ALA A 215 12.10 -9.11 20.54
CA ALA A 215 11.79 -8.46 21.81
C ALA A 215 12.29 -9.29 23.04
N TRP A 216 12.29 -10.61 22.92
CA TRP A 216 12.48 -11.50 24.08
C TRP A 216 13.67 -12.46 23.97
N ASN A 217 14.29 -12.68 22.79
CA ASN A 217 15.49 -13.52 22.67
C ASN A 217 16.74 -12.72 23.09
N THR A 218 16.77 -12.26 24.32
CA THR A 218 17.93 -11.61 24.93
C THR A 218 18.78 -12.58 25.77
N LEU A 219 18.36 -13.81 25.92
CA LEU A 219 19.15 -14.82 26.60
C LEU A 219 20.33 -15.24 25.71
N LYS A 220 21.49 -14.64 25.92
CA LYS A 220 22.76 -15.22 25.52
C LYS A 220 22.95 -16.45 26.41
N MET A 221 22.83 -17.66 25.86
CA MET A 221 23.35 -18.86 26.51
C MET A 221 24.85 -18.65 26.62
N THR A 222 25.32 -18.21 27.78
CA THR A 222 26.72 -18.33 28.12
C THR A 222 26.99 -19.81 28.30
N ASP A 223 27.71 -20.40 27.37
CA ASP A 223 28.36 -21.70 27.53
C ASP A 223 29.42 -21.51 28.64
N GLN A 224 29.03 -21.81 29.87
CA GLN A 224 29.94 -22.05 30.96
C GLN A 224 29.77 -23.47 31.44
N HIS A 225 30.40 -24.38 30.76
CA HIS A 225 30.89 -25.61 31.32
C HIS A 225 32.38 -25.65 31.10
N GLU A 226 33.13 -24.89 31.92
CA GLU A 226 34.49 -25.25 32.26
C GLU A 226 34.37 -26.35 33.32
N GLU A 227 34.71 -27.58 32.95
CA GLU A 227 34.90 -28.69 33.86
C GLU A 227 36.13 -28.35 34.77
N PRO A 228 36.05 -28.54 36.10
CA PRO A 228 37.20 -28.41 36.93
C PRO A 228 38.16 -29.59 36.66
N GLN A 229 39.36 -29.28 36.22
CA GLN A 229 40.45 -30.27 36.16
C GLN A 229 40.82 -30.61 37.60
N ILE A 230 40.71 -31.91 37.90
CA ILE A 230 41.30 -32.55 39.13
C ILE A 230 42.71 -33.01 38.80
#